data_3df1442072c1dab8ccf78b240f804b85
#
_entry.id   3df1442072c1dab8ccf78b240f804b85
#
_cell.length_a   1.000
_cell.length_b   1.000
_cell.length_c   1.000
_cell.angle_alpha   90.00
_cell.angle_beta   90.00
_cell.angle_gamma   90.00
#
_symmetry.space_group_name_H-M   'P 1'
#
loop_
_entity.id
_entity.type
_entity.pdbx_description
1 polymer ?
#
loop_
_entity_poly.entity_id
_entity_poly.type
_entity_poly.pdbx_seq_one_letter_code
_entity_poly.pdbx_strand_id
1 'polypeptide(L)'
;DPHIGHAYTTIAADILVRHLRQGGEETFFLTGTDEHGSNIPRVAEEEGLHLQEFVDRNAAAFQEMTVRVNASNDFFVRTTDERHKARVQEFLQRIYDRGDIFESVYAGLYCPRCEAFYSEDELVDGLCPQHGIRPEFVEEKNYFFRLSAYQEPLLRLYDERPEIVLPRFR
;
A
#
# COMPACT_ATOMS: atom_id res chain seq x y z
N ASP A 1 -2.72 -12.13 -10.12
CA ASP A 1 -4.01 -12.81 -9.95
C ASP A 1 -4.39 -12.92 -8.47
N PRO A 2 -5.70 -12.88 -8.13
CA PRO A 2 -6.15 -13.11 -6.77
C PRO A 2 -5.85 -14.54 -6.31
N HIS A 3 -5.55 -14.70 -5.03
CA HIS A 3 -5.31 -15.99 -4.39
C HIS A 3 -6.13 -16.10 -3.09
N ILE A 4 -6.09 -17.27 -2.45
CA ILE A 4 -6.90 -17.57 -1.26
C ILE A 4 -6.71 -16.56 -0.11
N GLY A 5 -5.53 -15.95 0.03
CA GLY A 5 -5.28 -14.91 1.03
C GLY A 5 -6.15 -13.67 0.82
N HIS A 6 -6.30 -13.23 -0.45
CA HIS A 6 -7.16 -12.10 -0.79
C HIS A 6 -8.65 -12.44 -0.53
N ALA A 7 -9.08 -13.63 -0.90
CA ALA A 7 -10.44 -14.10 -0.60
C ALA A 7 -10.70 -14.16 0.91
N TYR A 8 -9.75 -14.66 1.68
CA TYR A 8 -9.84 -14.76 3.15
C TYR A 8 -10.06 -13.38 3.80
N THR A 9 -9.25 -12.40 3.47
CA THR A 9 -9.36 -11.04 4.04
C THR A 9 -10.67 -10.37 3.63
N THR A 10 -11.10 -10.54 2.38
CA THR A 10 -12.37 -10.02 1.88
C THR A 10 -13.57 -10.64 2.61
N ILE A 11 -13.59 -11.96 2.77
CA ILE A 11 -14.65 -12.69 3.49
C ILE A 11 -14.70 -12.28 4.96
N ALA A 12 -13.53 -12.16 5.61
CA ALA A 12 -13.46 -11.76 7.02
C ALA A 12 -14.03 -10.34 7.23
N ALA A 13 -13.69 -9.40 6.36
CA ALA A 13 -14.25 -8.06 6.38
C ALA A 13 -15.76 -8.06 6.10
N ASP A 14 -16.22 -8.85 5.13
CA ASP A 14 -17.65 -8.96 4.77
C ASP A 14 -18.50 -9.52 5.92
N ILE A 15 -18.00 -10.52 6.63
CA ILE A 15 -18.68 -11.08 7.81
C ILE A 15 -18.87 -10.00 8.88
N LEU A 16 -17.84 -9.21 9.17
CA LEU A 16 -17.91 -8.13 10.14
C LEU A 16 -18.91 -7.07 9.71
N VAL A 17 -18.85 -6.63 8.46
CA VAL A 17 -19.76 -5.62 7.89
C VAL A 17 -21.21 -6.09 7.97
N ARG A 18 -21.50 -7.34 7.58
CA ARG A 18 -22.85 -7.90 7.67
C ARG A 18 -23.34 -7.97 9.10
N HIS A 19 -22.47 -8.34 10.06
CA HIS A 19 -22.81 -8.35 11.48
C HIS A 19 -23.20 -6.96 11.98
N LEU A 20 -22.39 -5.95 11.67
CA LEU A 20 -22.66 -4.56 12.05
C LEU A 20 -23.97 -4.04 11.42
N ARG A 21 -24.20 -4.31 10.14
CA ARG A 21 -25.46 -3.96 9.45
C ARG A 21 -26.69 -4.61 10.06
N GLN A 22 -26.57 -5.87 10.50
CA GLN A 22 -27.66 -6.55 11.23
C GLN A 22 -27.96 -5.88 12.58
N GLY A 23 -26.94 -5.30 13.22
CA GLY A 23 -27.08 -4.49 14.43
C GLY A 23 -27.64 -3.09 14.21
N GLY A 24 -27.87 -2.68 12.94
CA GLY A 24 -28.35 -1.34 12.58
C GLY A 24 -27.24 -0.29 12.45
N GLU A 25 -25.97 -0.71 12.47
CA GLU A 25 -24.83 0.18 12.28
C GLU A 25 -24.69 0.63 10.83
N GLU A 26 -24.41 1.92 10.62
CA GLU A 26 -24.03 2.43 9.30
C GLU A 26 -22.61 2.01 8.98
N THR A 27 -22.42 1.37 7.82
CA THR A 27 -21.12 0.84 7.39
C THR A 27 -20.84 1.20 5.94
N PHE A 28 -19.57 1.39 5.61
CA PHE A 28 -19.09 1.50 4.24
C PHE A 28 -17.95 0.50 4.02
N PHE A 29 -18.20 -0.49 3.18
CA PHE A 29 -17.22 -1.55 2.88
C PHE A 29 -16.46 -1.23 1.61
N LEU A 30 -15.22 -0.81 1.77
CA LEU A 30 -14.28 -0.54 0.68
C LEU A 30 -13.36 -1.74 0.46
N THR A 31 -13.18 -2.13 -0.78
CA THR A 31 -12.10 -3.02 -1.24
C THR A 31 -11.52 -2.47 -2.54
N GLY A 32 -10.44 -3.07 -3.05
CA GLY A 32 -9.84 -2.58 -4.29
C GLY A 32 -8.49 -3.20 -4.60
N THR A 33 -7.80 -2.60 -5.57
CA THR A 33 -6.47 -2.99 -6.04
C THR A 33 -5.45 -1.88 -5.87
N ASP A 34 -4.26 -2.24 -5.41
CA ASP A 34 -3.08 -1.41 -5.51
C ASP A 34 -2.39 -1.71 -6.86
N GLU A 35 -2.31 -0.68 -7.70
CA GLU A 35 -1.92 -0.81 -9.10
C GLU A 35 -0.61 -0.07 -9.42
N HIS A 36 0.12 0.34 -8.39
CA HIS A 36 1.42 0.98 -8.50
C HIS A 36 2.53 0.08 -7.93
N GLY A 37 3.78 0.41 -8.25
CA GLY A 37 4.95 -0.32 -7.80
C GLY A 37 5.87 -0.69 -8.95
N SER A 38 7.16 -0.86 -8.67
CA SER A 38 8.20 -1.10 -9.67
C SER A 38 8.07 -2.44 -10.41
N ASN A 39 7.45 -3.44 -9.75
CA ASN A 39 7.25 -4.76 -10.33
C ASN A 39 6.16 -4.82 -11.40
N ILE A 40 5.15 -3.95 -11.33
CA ILE A 40 3.98 -4.01 -12.22
C ILE A 40 4.38 -3.73 -13.68
N PRO A 41 5.13 -2.64 -14.01
CA PRO A 41 5.59 -2.40 -15.37
C PRO A 41 6.46 -3.54 -15.92
N ARG A 42 7.38 -4.07 -15.09
CA ARG A 42 8.25 -5.18 -15.48
C ARG A 42 7.47 -6.44 -15.87
N VAL A 43 6.50 -6.83 -15.05
CA VAL A 43 5.68 -8.03 -15.34
C VAL A 43 4.78 -7.80 -16.56
N ALA A 44 4.23 -6.60 -16.74
CA ALA A 44 3.46 -6.25 -17.94
C ALA A 44 4.31 -6.41 -19.21
N GLU A 45 5.56 -5.92 -19.19
CA GLU A 45 6.51 -6.06 -20.30
C GLU A 45 6.86 -7.54 -20.56
N GLU A 46 7.13 -8.32 -19.52
CA GLU A 46 7.41 -9.77 -19.62
C GLU A 46 6.24 -10.54 -20.25
N GLU A 47 5.00 -10.11 -20.00
CA GLU A 47 3.80 -10.69 -20.61
C GLU A 47 3.46 -10.09 -21.99
N GLY A 48 4.21 -9.09 -22.45
CA GLY A 48 3.99 -8.40 -23.74
C GLY A 48 2.71 -7.56 -23.76
N LEU A 49 2.26 -7.09 -22.60
CA LEU A 49 1.06 -6.28 -22.45
C LEU A 49 1.40 -4.80 -22.22
N HIS A 50 0.51 -3.92 -22.68
CA HIS A 50 0.56 -2.53 -22.26
C HIS A 50 0.21 -2.43 -20.76
N LEU A 51 0.89 -1.54 -20.02
CA LEU A 51 0.74 -1.40 -18.57
C LEU A 51 -0.73 -1.26 -18.13
N GLN A 52 -1.50 -0.39 -18.81
CA GLN A 52 -2.90 -0.17 -18.47
C GLN A 52 -3.75 -1.45 -18.70
N GLU A 53 -3.50 -2.18 -19.78
CA GLU A 53 -4.19 -3.45 -20.06
C GLU A 53 -3.89 -4.50 -18.99
N PHE A 54 -2.65 -4.58 -18.54
CA PHE A 54 -2.24 -5.48 -17.46
C PHE A 54 -2.97 -5.18 -16.15
N VAL A 55 -3.01 -3.92 -15.71
CA VAL A 55 -3.70 -3.55 -14.46
C VAL A 55 -5.22 -3.68 -14.58
N ASP A 56 -5.81 -3.37 -15.75
CA ASP A 56 -7.23 -3.54 -16.00
C ASP A 56 -7.66 -5.01 -15.92
N ARG A 57 -6.88 -5.91 -16.53
CA ARG A 57 -7.10 -7.35 -16.45
C ARG A 57 -7.04 -7.87 -15.01
N ASN A 58 -6.03 -7.45 -14.26
CA ASN A 58 -5.88 -7.85 -12.88
C ASN A 58 -7.01 -7.30 -12.00
N ALA A 59 -7.37 -6.03 -12.15
CA ALA A 59 -8.49 -5.44 -11.42
C ALA A 59 -9.81 -6.18 -11.69
N ALA A 60 -10.07 -6.55 -12.95
CA ALA A 60 -11.25 -7.34 -13.32
C ALA A 60 -11.27 -8.71 -12.61
N ALA A 61 -10.12 -9.40 -12.50
CA ALA A 61 -10.03 -10.66 -11.78
C ALA A 61 -10.32 -10.51 -10.27
N PHE A 62 -9.86 -9.42 -9.65
CA PHE A 62 -10.18 -9.11 -8.26
C PHE A 62 -11.65 -8.76 -8.06
N GLN A 63 -12.25 -8.00 -8.96
CA GLN A 63 -13.69 -7.72 -8.94
C GLN A 63 -14.51 -9.02 -9.08
N GLU A 64 -14.13 -9.89 -10.00
CA GLU A 64 -14.78 -11.20 -10.15
C GLU A 64 -14.66 -12.04 -8.86
N MET A 65 -13.50 -12.01 -8.20
CA MET A 65 -13.32 -12.69 -6.91
C MET A 65 -14.31 -12.17 -5.87
N THR A 66 -14.51 -10.83 -5.73
CA THR A 66 -15.47 -10.30 -4.76
C THR A 66 -16.91 -10.79 -5.03
N VAL A 67 -17.28 -10.89 -6.30
CA VAL A 67 -18.59 -11.46 -6.70
C VAL A 67 -18.68 -12.94 -6.35
N ARG A 68 -17.66 -13.74 -6.65
CA ARG A 68 -17.64 -15.19 -6.38
C ARG A 68 -17.73 -15.53 -4.89
N VAL A 69 -17.12 -14.71 -4.03
CA VAL A 69 -17.22 -14.88 -2.56
C VAL A 69 -18.45 -14.19 -1.98
N ASN A 70 -19.33 -13.63 -2.80
CA ASN A 70 -20.55 -12.93 -2.41
C ASN A 70 -20.27 -11.78 -1.41
N ALA A 71 -19.17 -11.05 -1.60
CA ALA A 71 -18.83 -9.89 -0.77
C ALA A 71 -19.82 -8.74 -1.00
N SER A 72 -20.24 -8.09 0.09
CA SER A 72 -21.20 -6.98 0.07
C SER A 72 -20.52 -5.61 0.05
N ASN A 73 -19.37 -5.51 -0.63
CA ASN A 73 -18.64 -4.25 -0.71
C ASN A 73 -19.44 -3.17 -1.45
N ASP A 74 -19.42 -1.96 -0.87
CA ASP A 74 -20.12 -0.78 -1.42
C ASP A 74 -19.32 -0.14 -2.56
N PHE A 75 -18.00 -0.26 -2.52
CA PHE A 75 -17.13 0.34 -3.53
C PHE A 75 -15.90 -0.52 -3.78
N PHE A 76 -15.43 -0.52 -5.03
CA PHE A 76 -14.16 -1.11 -5.43
C PHE A 76 -13.25 0.01 -5.94
N VAL A 77 -12.20 0.34 -5.17
CA VAL A 77 -11.24 1.39 -5.52
C VAL A 77 -10.10 0.82 -6.36
N ARG A 78 -9.67 1.61 -7.32
CA ARG A 78 -8.43 1.39 -8.07
C ARG A 78 -7.50 2.57 -7.84
N THR A 79 -6.24 2.32 -7.51
CA THR A 79 -5.29 3.42 -7.27
C THR A 79 -4.91 4.16 -8.54
N THR A 80 -5.18 3.57 -9.73
CA THR A 80 -5.05 4.25 -11.04
C THR A 80 -6.28 5.08 -11.44
N ASP A 81 -7.40 5.03 -10.70
CA ASP A 81 -8.59 5.86 -10.96
C ASP A 81 -8.24 7.36 -10.81
N GLU A 82 -8.66 8.17 -11.77
CA GLU A 82 -8.37 9.61 -11.79
C GLU A 82 -8.91 10.35 -10.55
N ARG A 83 -10.04 9.90 -10.00
CA ARG A 83 -10.60 10.46 -8.76
C ARG A 83 -9.71 10.14 -7.56
N HIS A 84 -9.12 8.94 -7.51
CA HIS A 84 -8.17 8.56 -6.48
C HIS A 84 -6.90 9.42 -6.59
N LYS A 85 -6.31 9.50 -7.78
CA LYS A 85 -5.13 10.31 -8.04
C LYS A 85 -5.33 11.77 -7.65
N ALA A 86 -6.46 12.37 -8.04
CA ALA A 86 -6.79 13.75 -7.69
C ALA A 86 -6.86 13.96 -6.17
N ARG A 87 -7.43 13.02 -5.42
CA ARG A 87 -7.48 13.10 -3.95
C ARG A 87 -6.14 12.93 -3.29
N VAL A 88 -5.31 12.00 -3.79
CA VAL A 88 -3.93 11.82 -3.31
C VAL A 88 -3.11 13.08 -3.54
N GLN A 89 -3.18 13.66 -4.75
CA GLN A 89 -2.49 14.91 -5.08
C GLN A 89 -2.93 16.07 -4.18
N GLU A 90 -4.23 16.25 -3.98
CA GLU A 90 -4.76 17.28 -3.07
C GLU A 90 -4.27 17.08 -1.64
N PHE A 91 -4.28 15.85 -1.14
CA PHE A 91 -3.83 15.52 0.20
C PHE A 91 -2.34 15.78 0.38
N LEU A 92 -1.51 15.30 -0.54
CA LEU A 92 -0.05 15.51 -0.52
C LEU A 92 0.31 16.99 -0.67
N GLN A 93 -0.41 17.75 -1.51
CA GLN A 93 -0.21 19.19 -1.66
C GLN A 93 -0.43 19.92 -0.33
N ARG A 94 -1.48 19.59 0.41
CA ARG A 94 -1.74 20.18 1.73
C ARG A 94 -0.61 19.91 2.73
N ILE A 95 -0.02 18.70 2.69
CA ILE A 95 1.11 18.33 3.55
C ILE A 95 2.36 19.09 3.12
N TYR A 96 2.60 19.22 1.81
CA TYR A 96 3.70 20.00 1.25
C TYR A 96 3.62 21.48 1.64
N ASP A 97 2.44 22.09 1.48
CA ASP A 97 2.20 23.51 1.83
C ASP A 97 2.40 23.80 3.32
N ARG A 98 2.25 22.79 4.19
CA ARG A 98 2.57 22.87 5.62
C ARG A 98 4.07 22.75 5.93
N GLY A 99 4.89 22.41 4.95
CA GLY A 99 6.33 22.22 5.10
C GLY A 99 6.74 20.85 5.64
N ASP A 100 5.81 19.89 5.70
CA ASP A 100 6.07 18.53 6.18
C ASP A 100 6.66 17.62 5.08
N ILE A 101 6.62 18.06 3.82
CA ILE A 101 7.27 17.41 2.69
C ILE A 101 8.38 18.32 2.15
N PHE A 102 9.54 17.76 1.85
CA PHE A 102 10.70 18.46 1.31
C PHE A 102 11.42 17.63 0.25
N GLU A 103 12.07 18.31 -0.70
CA GLU A 103 12.93 17.65 -1.69
C GLU A 103 14.29 17.31 -1.06
N SER A 104 14.80 16.12 -1.36
CA SER A 104 16.16 15.69 -1.04
C SER A 104 16.66 14.66 -2.05
N VAL A 105 17.96 14.38 -2.00
CA VAL A 105 18.55 13.28 -2.76
C VAL A 105 18.69 12.09 -1.83
N TYR A 106 18.26 10.94 -2.28
CA TYR A 106 18.52 9.68 -1.61
C TYR A 106 19.46 8.84 -2.47
N ALA A 107 20.49 8.29 -1.82
CA ALA A 107 21.44 7.41 -2.46
C ALA A 107 21.65 6.18 -1.57
N GLY A 108 21.58 4.98 -2.14
CA GLY A 108 21.75 3.75 -1.38
C GLY A 108 21.61 2.48 -2.22
N LEU A 109 21.79 1.34 -1.55
CA LEU A 109 21.64 0.02 -2.15
C LEU A 109 20.17 -0.39 -2.12
N TYR A 110 19.52 -0.36 -3.27
CA TYR A 110 18.09 -0.65 -3.42
C TYR A 110 17.83 -2.08 -3.87
N CYS A 111 16.97 -2.78 -3.14
CA CYS A 111 16.47 -4.08 -3.55
C CYS A 111 15.09 -3.95 -4.21
N PRO A 112 14.94 -4.18 -5.53
CA PRO A 112 13.68 -3.98 -6.23
C PRO A 112 12.58 -4.96 -5.83
N ARG A 113 12.93 -6.10 -5.20
CA ARG A 113 11.94 -7.06 -4.71
C ARG A 113 11.37 -6.72 -3.34
N CYS A 114 12.20 -6.10 -2.47
CA CYS A 114 11.74 -5.58 -1.19
C CYS A 114 11.11 -4.20 -1.31
N GLU A 115 11.39 -3.49 -2.42
CA GLU A 115 11.12 -2.07 -2.58
C GLU A 115 11.72 -1.23 -1.42
N ALA A 116 12.93 -1.64 -0.97
CA ALA A 116 13.60 -1.06 0.19
C ALA A 116 15.09 -0.84 -0.05
N PHE A 117 15.61 0.17 0.61
CA PHE A 117 17.04 0.43 0.65
C PHE A 117 17.69 -0.31 1.82
N TYR A 118 18.95 -0.67 1.63
CA TYR A 118 19.80 -1.35 2.60
C TYR A 118 21.12 -0.61 2.77
N SER A 119 21.62 -0.57 3.98
CA SER A 119 23.03 -0.26 4.26
C SER A 119 23.90 -1.49 4.02
N GLU A 120 25.20 -1.30 3.83
CA GLU A 120 26.12 -2.43 3.57
C GLU A 120 26.13 -3.47 4.70
N ASP A 121 25.97 -3.02 5.95
CA ASP A 121 25.94 -3.86 7.14
C ASP A 121 24.64 -4.67 7.32
N GLU A 122 23.58 -4.29 6.62
CA GLU A 122 22.31 -5.04 6.60
C GLU A 122 22.32 -6.17 5.55
N LEU A 123 23.30 -6.21 4.67
CA LEU A 123 23.42 -7.24 3.65
C LEU A 123 24.10 -8.49 4.17
N VAL A 124 23.70 -9.66 3.68
CA VAL A 124 24.34 -10.93 3.96
C VAL A 124 25.14 -11.33 2.71
N ASP A 125 26.46 -11.40 2.83
CA ASP A 125 27.38 -11.65 1.69
C ASP A 125 27.17 -10.71 0.49
N GLY A 126 26.80 -9.45 0.76
CA GLY A 126 26.49 -8.44 -0.26
C GLY A 126 25.15 -8.65 -0.97
N LEU A 127 24.28 -9.49 -0.41
CA LEU A 127 22.95 -9.81 -0.95
C LEU A 127 21.86 -9.36 0.02
N CYS A 128 20.70 -9.05 -0.54
CA CYS A 128 19.48 -8.78 0.23
C CYS A 128 19.11 -10.01 1.08
N PRO A 129 18.98 -9.87 2.41
CA PRO A 129 18.73 -11.00 3.30
C PRO A 129 17.39 -11.72 3.05
N GLN A 130 16.42 -11.03 2.44
CA GLN A 130 15.10 -11.59 2.17
C GLN A 130 15.01 -12.30 0.82
N HIS A 131 15.71 -11.80 -0.20
CA HIS A 131 15.56 -12.28 -1.57
C HIS A 131 16.82 -12.89 -2.17
N GLY A 132 17.99 -12.79 -1.49
CA GLY A 132 19.26 -13.34 -1.98
C GLY A 132 19.73 -12.73 -3.29
N ILE A 133 19.26 -11.54 -3.65
CA ILE A 133 19.71 -10.80 -4.84
C ILE A 133 20.62 -9.66 -4.43
N ARG A 134 21.56 -9.29 -5.32
CA ARG A 134 22.42 -8.13 -5.10
C ARG A 134 21.61 -6.85 -5.31
N PRO A 135 21.54 -5.94 -4.31
CA PRO A 135 20.92 -4.64 -4.50
C PRO A 135 21.72 -3.79 -5.48
N GLU A 136 21.03 -2.90 -6.16
CA GLU A 136 21.62 -1.94 -7.09
C GLU A 136 21.82 -0.60 -6.38
N PHE A 137 22.94 0.09 -6.68
CA PHE A 137 23.11 1.45 -6.17
C PHE A 137 22.22 2.40 -6.98
N VAL A 138 21.32 3.06 -6.27
CA VAL A 138 20.37 4.04 -6.83
C VAL A 138 20.60 5.38 -6.15
N GLU A 139 20.68 6.43 -6.95
CA GLU A 139 20.67 7.81 -6.50
C GLU A 139 19.52 8.53 -7.21
N GLU A 140 18.59 9.06 -6.43
CA GLU A 140 17.45 9.78 -6.99
C GLU A 140 17.07 11.01 -6.15
N LYS A 141 16.61 12.05 -6.85
CA LYS A 141 15.98 13.21 -6.23
C LYS A 141 14.52 12.88 -6.01
N ASN A 142 14.09 12.95 -4.74
CA ASN A 142 12.73 12.56 -4.37
C ASN A 142 12.16 13.51 -3.30
N TYR A 143 10.88 13.32 -2.97
CA TYR A 143 10.21 13.99 -1.88
C TYR A 143 10.22 13.12 -0.62
N PHE A 144 10.51 13.75 0.51
CA PHE A 144 10.59 13.11 1.81
C PHE A 144 9.58 13.71 2.77
N PHE A 145 8.93 12.87 3.55
CA PHE A 145 8.06 13.29 4.63
C PHE A 145 8.88 13.47 5.92
N ARG A 146 8.64 14.55 6.63
CA ARG A 146 9.36 14.94 7.86
C ARG A 146 8.88 14.12 9.08
N LEU A 147 8.93 12.79 8.97
CA LEU A 147 8.39 11.85 9.96
C LEU A 147 8.95 12.05 11.37
N SER A 148 10.25 12.41 11.49
CA SER A 148 10.90 12.64 12.79
C SER A 148 10.26 13.77 13.61
N ALA A 149 9.61 14.73 12.97
CA ALA A 149 8.88 15.80 13.67
C ALA A 149 7.63 15.29 14.40
N TYR A 150 7.15 14.11 14.03
CA TYR A 150 5.95 13.48 14.57
C TYR A 150 6.24 12.43 15.65
N GLN A 151 7.50 12.09 15.92
CA GLN A 151 7.89 11.06 16.88
C GLN A 151 7.30 11.34 18.26
N GLU A 152 7.63 12.47 18.87
CA GLU A 152 7.15 12.83 20.20
C GLU A 152 5.62 13.01 20.29
N PRO A 153 4.95 13.65 19.30
CA PRO A 153 3.49 13.71 19.26
C PRO A 153 2.84 12.33 19.18
N LEU A 154 3.40 11.38 18.40
CA LEU A 154 2.86 10.03 18.27
C LEU A 154 3.07 9.21 19.55
N LEU A 155 4.24 9.28 20.18
CA LEU A 155 4.49 8.60 21.46
C LEU A 155 3.50 9.06 22.53
N ARG A 156 3.30 10.37 22.66
CA ARG A 156 2.30 10.93 23.59
C ARG A 156 0.89 10.46 23.25
N LEU A 157 0.51 10.42 21.98
CA LEU A 157 -0.79 9.95 21.54
C LEU A 157 -1.02 8.50 21.94
N TYR A 158 -0.02 7.63 21.82
CA TYR A 158 -0.12 6.22 22.24
C TYR A 158 -0.25 6.06 23.74
N ASP A 159 0.43 6.91 24.52
CA ASP A 159 0.30 6.91 25.98
C ASP A 159 -1.06 7.43 26.45
N GLU A 160 -1.58 8.49 25.82
CA GLU A 160 -2.86 9.11 26.16
C GLU A 160 -4.07 8.31 25.65
N ARG A 161 -3.92 7.60 24.54
CA ARG A 161 -4.97 6.89 23.84
C ARG A 161 -4.53 5.48 23.40
N PRO A 162 -4.24 4.58 24.35
CA PRO A 162 -3.76 3.24 24.01
C PRO A 162 -4.78 2.39 23.23
N GLU A 163 -6.04 2.80 23.19
CA GLU A 163 -7.11 2.12 22.42
C GLU A 163 -6.98 2.27 20.92
N ILE A 164 -6.17 3.22 20.40
CA ILE A 164 -5.98 3.41 18.95
C ILE A 164 -5.08 2.35 18.31
N VAL A 165 -4.33 1.59 19.12
CA VAL A 165 -3.52 0.47 18.66
C VAL A 165 -4.24 -0.84 18.96
N LEU A 166 -4.57 -1.58 17.92
CA LEU A 166 -5.24 -2.87 18.02
C LEU A 166 -4.41 -3.96 17.32
N PRO A 167 -4.37 -5.16 17.89
CA PRO A 167 -4.82 -5.56 19.23
C PRO A 167 -3.90 -5.02 20.34
N ARG A 168 -4.42 -4.88 21.56
CA ARG A 168 -3.72 -4.23 22.70
C ARG A 168 -2.38 -4.84 23.13
N PHE A 169 -2.02 -6.02 22.63
CA PHE A 169 -0.74 -6.68 22.92
C PHE A 169 0.37 -6.29 21.94
N ARG A 170 0.16 -5.34 21.06
CA ARG A 170 1.15 -4.83 20.10
C ARG A 170 1.72 -3.50 20.52
#